data_82305ec00e862f0a3a6dfecebe5b7427
#
_entry.id   82305ec00e862f0a3a6dfecebe5b7427
#
_cell.length_a   1.000
_cell.length_b   1.000
_cell.length_c   1.000
_cell.angle_alpha   90.00
_cell.angle_beta   90.00
_cell.angle_gamma   90.00
#
_symmetry.space_group_name_H-M   'P 1'
#
loop_
_entity.id
_entity.type
_entity.pdbx_description
1 polymer ?
#
loop_
_entity_poly.entity_id
_entity_poly.type
_entity_poly.pdbx_seq_one_letter_code
_entity_poly.pdbx_strand_id
1 'polypeptide(L)'
;MVYSKQSDDNFVKIDTLPTYYKNAVIAVEDHRFEKHGAIDFIAIGRAIVRNISNFKLLEGGSTITQQVANNLYFIEEDVNPILRKVAEIFVAFDLEKQYSKNEILELYINTIYFGNGYYGVKEACNGYLNKDPKDMTLYDATMLAGIPNAPSVYAPTVNPDLTRSRQEKVIQSMVKYGYLSQEEADKLILNDN
;
A
#
# COMPACT_ATOMS: atom_id res chain seq x y z
N MET A 1 2.51 19.42 5.29
CA MET A 1 3.53 18.53 4.72
C MET A 1 3.82 17.42 5.71
N VAL A 2 3.32 16.19 5.47
CA VAL A 2 3.56 15.04 6.38
C VAL A 2 5.05 14.71 6.47
N TYR A 3 5.79 14.91 5.39
CA TYR A 3 7.24 14.70 5.34
C TYR A 3 8.05 15.58 6.32
N SER A 4 7.51 16.72 6.77
CA SER A 4 8.18 17.59 7.76
C SER A 4 7.94 17.15 9.21
N LYS A 5 7.06 16.18 9.45
CA LYS A 5 6.76 15.64 10.78
C LYS A 5 7.53 14.36 11.11
N GLN A 6 8.08 13.67 10.09
CA GLN A 6 8.96 12.53 10.33
C GLN A 6 10.38 13.02 10.64
N SER A 7 10.94 12.57 11.75
CA SER A 7 12.37 12.70 11.99
C SER A 7 13.13 11.90 10.92
N ASP A 8 14.33 12.36 10.52
CA ASP A 8 15.20 11.63 9.58
C ASP A 8 15.44 10.17 10.03
N ASP A 9 15.34 9.90 11.34
CA ASP A 9 15.49 8.58 11.96
C ASP A 9 14.37 7.59 11.59
N ASN A 10 13.21 8.05 11.12
CA ASN A 10 12.07 7.20 10.76
C ASN A 10 12.04 6.84 9.26
N PHE A 11 12.92 7.44 8.45
CA PHE A 11 12.98 7.15 7.02
C PHE A 11 13.67 5.81 6.74
N VAL A 12 13.00 4.93 5.99
CA VAL A 12 13.50 3.60 5.61
C VAL A 12 13.85 3.57 4.14
N LYS A 13 15.09 3.20 3.83
CA LYS A 13 15.51 2.98 2.44
C LYS A 13 14.88 1.71 1.87
N ILE A 14 14.32 1.80 0.66
CA ILE A 14 13.61 0.68 0.00
C ILE A 14 14.48 -0.57 -0.14
N ASP A 15 15.80 -0.39 -0.34
CA ASP A 15 16.74 -1.50 -0.52
C ASP A 15 17.05 -2.24 0.77
N THR A 16 16.75 -1.67 1.93
CA THR A 16 16.92 -2.33 3.24
C THR A 16 15.75 -3.25 3.58
N LEU A 17 14.63 -3.11 2.87
CA LEU A 17 13.43 -3.90 3.12
C LEU A 17 13.46 -5.26 2.41
N PRO A 18 12.89 -6.29 3.03
CA PRO A 18 12.71 -7.58 2.38
C PRO A 18 11.95 -7.45 1.06
N THR A 19 12.42 -8.14 0.03
CA THR A 19 11.80 -8.09 -1.31
C THR A 19 10.33 -8.51 -1.29
N TYR A 20 9.97 -9.48 -0.44
CA TYR A 20 8.58 -9.93 -0.32
C TYR A 20 7.63 -8.85 0.24
N TYR A 21 8.11 -7.87 1.03
CA TYR A 21 7.28 -6.75 1.46
C TYR A 21 6.97 -5.82 0.28
N LYS A 22 7.98 -5.47 -0.52
CA LYS A 22 7.78 -4.68 -1.75
C LYS A 22 6.79 -5.37 -2.69
N ASN A 23 6.97 -6.67 -2.88
CA ASN A 23 6.10 -7.50 -3.71
C ASN A 23 4.66 -7.56 -3.18
N ALA A 24 4.46 -7.66 -1.85
CA ALA A 24 3.15 -7.66 -1.22
C ALA A 24 2.41 -6.34 -1.45
N VAL A 25 3.08 -5.20 -1.25
CA VAL A 25 2.53 -3.87 -1.52
C VAL A 25 2.13 -3.74 -2.99
N ILE A 26 3.04 -4.05 -3.93
CA ILE A 26 2.76 -3.97 -5.37
C ILE A 26 1.60 -4.91 -5.74
N ALA A 27 1.58 -6.14 -5.24
CA ALA A 27 0.56 -7.12 -5.57
C ALA A 27 -0.84 -6.68 -5.17
N VAL A 28 -1.00 -6.02 -4.02
CA VAL A 28 -2.31 -5.68 -3.47
C VAL A 28 -2.79 -4.28 -3.83
N GLU A 29 -1.88 -3.31 -3.93
CA GLU A 29 -2.22 -1.92 -4.20
C GLU A 29 -2.19 -1.60 -5.71
N ASP A 30 -1.15 -2.07 -6.40
CA ASP A 30 -0.92 -1.69 -7.80
C ASP A 30 -0.05 -2.72 -8.54
N HIS A 31 -0.64 -3.87 -8.88
CA HIS A 31 0.09 -4.99 -9.47
C HIS A 31 0.75 -4.71 -10.84
N ARG A 32 0.45 -3.57 -11.44
CA ARG A 32 1.05 -3.12 -12.69
C ARG A 32 1.98 -1.93 -12.52
N PHE A 33 2.34 -1.56 -11.29
CA PHE A 33 3.12 -0.38 -10.93
C PHE A 33 4.33 -0.15 -11.83
N GLU A 34 5.08 -1.21 -12.16
CA GLU A 34 6.25 -1.16 -13.04
C GLU A 34 5.91 -0.95 -14.54
N LYS A 35 4.62 -1.01 -14.93
CA LYS A 35 4.18 -1.08 -16.33
C LYS A 35 3.36 0.14 -16.78
N HIS A 36 3.10 1.08 -15.90
CA HIS A 36 2.36 2.30 -16.20
C HIS A 36 3.04 3.51 -15.56
N GLY A 37 2.59 4.73 -15.88
CA GLY A 37 3.02 5.97 -15.25
C GLY A 37 2.06 6.40 -14.13
N ALA A 38 1.76 7.69 -14.07
CA ALA A 38 0.87 8.29 -13.06
C ALA A 38 -0.53 7.65 -13.00
N ILE A 39 -1.01 7.12 -14.13
CA ILE A 39 -2.35 6.52 -14.26
C ILE A 39 -2.24 5.14 -14.90
N ASP A 40 -2.92 4.15 -14.35
CA ASP A 40 -3.16 2.85 -15.01
C ASP A 40 -4.53 2.85 -15.70
N PHE A 41 -4.56 3.21 -16.98
CA PHE A 41 -5.79 3.20 -17.78
C PHE A 41 -6.42 1.80 -17.91
N ILE A 42 -5.61 0.73 -17.84
CA ILE A 42 -6.11 -0.65 -17.89
C ILE A 42 -6.81 -1.01 -16.58
N ALA A 43 -6.24 -0.60 -15.44
CA ALA A 43 -6.88 -0.81 -14.14
C ALA A 43 -8.19 -0.02 -14.04
N ILE A 44 -8.21 1.24 -14.49
CA ILE A 44 -9.44 2.05 -14.53
C ILE A 44 -10.50 1.39 -15.40
N GLY A 45 -10.14 0.96 -16.61
CA GLY A 45 -11.09 0.28 -17.51
C GLY A 45 -11.67 -0.99 -16.87
N ARG A 46 -10.82 -1.78 -16.20
CA ARG A 46 -11.24 -2.98 -15.47
C ARG A 46 -12.15 -2.65 -14.29
N ALA A 47 -11.83 -1.62 -13.51
CA ALA A 47 -12.64 -1.17 -12.38
C ALA A 47 -14.03 -0.71 -12.85
N ILE A 48 -14.11 0.06 -13.93
CA ILE A 48 -15.38 0.50 -14.52
C ILE A 48 -16.24 -0.72 -14.92
N VAL A 49 -15.68 -1.69 -15.64
CA VAL A 49 -16.41 -2.89 -16.06
C VAL A 49 -16.93 -3.67 -14.85
N ARG A 50 -16.11 -3.86 -13.81
CA ARG A 50 -16.50 -4.59 -12.60
C ARG A 50 -17.53 -3.85 -11.77
N ASN A 51 -17.40 -2.55 -11.62
CA ASN A 51 -18.33 -1.71 -10.86
C ASN A 51 -19.72 -1.67 -11.54
N ILE A 52 -19.76 -1.59 -12.87
CA ILE A 52 -21.01 -1.68 -13.62
C ILE A 52 -21.65 -3.07 -13.48
N SER A 53 -20.85 -4.15 -13.56
CA SER A 53 -21.36 -5.53 -13.47
C SER A 53 -21.89 -5.89 -12.08
N ASN A 54 -21.37 -5.28 -11.02
CA ASN A 54 -21.72 -5.64 -9.64
C ASN A 54 -22.56 -4.59 -8.91
N PHE A 55 -22.91 -3.47 -9.54
CA PHE A 55 -23.64 -2.35 -8.92
C PHE A 55 -23.01 -1.85 -7.59
N LYS A 56 -21.70 -2.03 -7.40
CA LYS A 56 -20.94 -1.64 -6.20
C LYS A 56 -19.61 -1.05 -6.60
N LEU A 57 -19.17 -0.03 -5.86
CA LEU A 57 -17.80 0.50 -5.92
C LEU A 57 -16.86 -0.52 -5.24
N LEU A 58 -16.41 -1.53 -5.97
CA LEU A 58 -15.67 -2.68 -5.43
C LEU A 58 -14.15 -2.55 -5.56
N GLU A 59 -13.64 -1.70 -6.46
CA GLU A 59 -12.19 -1.54 -6.66
C GLU A 59 -11.81 -0.06 -6.71
N GLY A 60 -10.77 0.28 -5.96
CA GLY A 60 -10.03 1.52 -6.12
C GLY A 60 -9.17 1.44 -7.38
N GLY A 61 -9.22 2.47 -8.21
CA GLY A 61 -8.40 2.58 -9.43
C GLY A 61 -7.20 3.52 -9.26
N SER A 62 -6.85 3.90 -8.02
CA SER A 62 -5.72 4.79 -7.77
C SER A 62 -4.40 4.03 -7.80
N THR A 63 -3.38 4.60 -8.44
CA THR A 63 -2.03 4.05 -8.48
C THR A 63 -1.28 4.36 -7.18
N ILE A 64 -0.18 3.63 -6.90
CA ILE A 64 0.75 3.95 -5.81
C ILE A 64 1.22 5.40 -5.92
N THR A 65 1.54 5.89 -7.12
CA THR A 65 1.99 7.26 -7.35
C THR A 65 0.92 8.29 -6.97
N GLN A 66 -0.36 8.03 -7.26
CA GLN A 66 -1.47 8.89 -6.85
C GLN A 66 -1.66 8.87 -5.32
N GLN A 67 -1.46 7.73 -4.67
CA GLN A 67 -1.50 7.65 -3.22
C GLN A 67 -0.36 8.44 -2.57
N VAL A 68 0.86 8.39 -3.14
CA VAL A 68 1.99 9.24 -2.71
C VAL A 68 1.63 10.73 -2.86
N ALA A 69 1.09 11.13 -4.01
CA ALA A 69 0.66 12.50 -4.24
C ALA A 69 -0.34 12.97 -3.17
N ASN A 70 -1.35 12.15 -2.86
CA ASN A 70 -2.32 12.45 -1.81
C ASN A 70 -1.66 12.59 -0.44
N ASN A 71 -0.80 11.65 -0.06
CA ASN A 71 -0.17 11.62 1.26
C ASN A 71 0.80 12.80 1.48
N LEU A 72 1.48 13.26 0.43
CA LEU A 72 2.45 14.36 0.55
C LEU A 72 1.79 15.73 0.56
N TYR A 73 0.70 15.93 -0.18
CA TYR A 73 0.19 17.27 -0.50
C TYR A 73 -1.24 17.54 -0.03
N PHE A 74 -2.10 16.52 0.17
CA PHE A 74 -3.55 16.74 0.29
C PHE A 74 -4.20 16.18 1.56
N ILE A 75 -3.44 15.65 2.53
CA ILE A 75 -4.03 15.04 3.75
C ILE A 75 -4.81 16.06 4.61
N GLU A 76 -4.33 17.30 4.68
CA GLU A 76 -4.87 18.32 5.61
C GLU A 76 -5.78 19.35 4.90
N GLU A 77 -6.05 19.18 3.60
CA GLU A 77 -6.81 20.18 2.84
C GLU A 77 -8.32 19.85 2.81
N ASP A 78 -9.14 20.77 3.31
CA ASP A 78 -10.60 20.73 3.14
C ASP A 78 -10.97 21.25 1.74
N VAL A 79 -10.63 20.46 0.73
CA VAL A 79 -10.88 20.78 -0.68
C VAL A 79 -11.94 19.84 -1.24
N ASN A 80 -12.71 20.34 -2.20
CA ASN A 80 -13.66 19.52 -2.95
C ASN A 80 -12.99 18.21 -3.44
N PRO A 81 -13.55 17.01 -3.13
CA PRO A 81 -12.93 15.73 -3.45
C PRO A 81 -12.59 15.53 -4.94
N ILE A 82 -13.40 16.12 -5.85
CA ILE A 82 -13.17 16.03 -7.30
C ILE A 82 -11.94 16.86 -7.69
N LEU A 83 -11.85 18.10 -7.19
CA LEU A 83 -10.71 18.98 -7.45
C LEU A 83 -9.42 18.40 -6.86
N ARG A 84 -9.50 17.85 -5.64
CA ARG A 84 -8.39 17.12 -5.03
C ARG A 84 -7.93 15.97 -5.92
N LYS A 85 -8.85 15.13 -6.41
CA LYS A 85 -8.50 14.00 -7.27
C LYS A 85 -7.85 14.42 -8.58
N VAL A 86 -8.30 15.53 -9.17
CA VAL A 86 -7.66 16.10 -10.36
C VAL A 86 -6.24 16.59 -10.04
N ALA A 87 -6.05 17.30 -8.92
CA ALA A 87 -4.75 17.78 -8.49
C ALA A 87 -3.76 16.62 -8.18
N GLU A 88 -4.23 15.56 -7.50
CA GLU A 88 -3.45 14.32 -7.28
C GLU A 88 -2.90 13.74 -8.59
N ILE A 89 -3.71 13.72 -9.64
CA ILE A 89 -3.30 13.21 -10.96
C ILE A 89 -2.15 14.05 -11.53
N PHE A 90 -2.25 15.39 -11.49
CA PHE A 90 -1.19 16.26 -11.99
C PHE A 90 0.11 16.09 -11.19
N VAL A 91 0.03 16.05 -9.86
CA VAL A 91 1.18 15.79 -9.00
C VAL A 91 1.78 14.40 -9.28
N ALA A 92 0.95 13.38 -9.49
CA ALA A 92 1.43 12.05 -9.84
C ALA A 92 2.22 12.04 -11.17
N PHE A 93 1.78 12.80 -12.18
CA PHE A 93 2.55 12.96 -13.42
C PHE A 93 3.92 13.62 -13.19
N ASP A 94 4.00 14.61 -12.30
CA ASP A 94 5.25 15.27 -11.99
C ASP A 94 6.19 14.38 -11.16
N LEU A 95 5.65 13.58 -10.26
CA LEU A 95 6.42 12.55 -9.53
C LEU A 95 7.03 11.52 -10.48
N GLU A 96 6.26 10.98 -11.43
CA GLU A 96 6.76 9.99 -12.40
C GLU A 96 7.81 10.55 -13.38
N LYS A 97 7.86 11.88 -13.59
CA LYS A 97 8.90 12.51 -14.37
C LYS A 97 10.21 12.71 -13.60
N GLN A 98 10.13 12.89 -12.28
CA GLN A 98 11.24 13.28 -11.42
C GLN A 98 11.87 12.11 -10.69
N TYR A 99 11.10 11.05 -10.41
CA TYR A 99 11.50 9.93 -9.57
C TYR A 99 11.36 8.60 -10.31
N SER A 100 12.27 7.69 -10.05
CA SER A 100 12.16 6.29 -10.47
C SER A 100 11.06 5.56 -9.71
N LYS A 101 10.61 4.41 -10.21
CA LYS A 101 9.63 3.56 -9.53
C LYS A 101 10.04 3.16 -8.10
N ASN A 102 11.33 2.85 -7.91
CA ASN A 102 11.87 2.54 -6.58
C ASN A 102 11.78 3.74 -5.63
N GLU A 103 12.11 4.94 -6.09
CA GLU A 103 12.00 6.15 -5.27
C GLU A 103 10.54 6.50 -4.95
N ILE A 104 9.60 6.30 -5.88
CA ILE A 104 8.17 6.48 -5.63
C ILE A 104 7.67 5.45 -4.61
N LEU A 105 8.08 4.19 -4.72
CA LEU A 105 7.73 3.16 -3.75
C LEU A 105 8.36 3.44 -2.38
N GLU A 106 9.59 3.97 -2.34
CA GLU A 106 10.26 4.44 -1.12
C GLU A 106 9.45 5.56 -0.44
N LEU A 107 9.00 6.54 -1.20
CA LEU A 107 8.11 7.59 -0.69
C LEU A 107 6.80 7.02 -0.15
N TYR A 108 6.18 6.09 -0.88
CA TYR A 108 4.95 5.42 -0.46
C TYR A 108 5.10 4.76 0.90
N ILE A 109 6.06 3.87 1.06
CA ILE A 109 6.24 3.10 2.31
C ILE A 109 6.58 3.96 3.52
N ASN A 110 7.14 5.15 3.30
CA ASN A 110 7.50 6.09 4.36
C ASN A 110 6.38 7.08 4.69
N THR A 111 5.36 7.24 3.84
CA THR A 111 4.33 8.27 4.04
C THR A 111 2.93 7.71 4.29
N ILE A 112 2.69 6.45 3.93
CA ILE A 112 1.36 5.85 4.05
C ILE A 112 0.96 5.66 5.51
N TYR A 113 -0.32 5.87 5.80
CA TYR A 113 -0.90 5.70 7.12
C TYR A 113 -1.30 4.24 7.39
N PHE A 114 -0.86 3.70 8.54
CA PHE A 114 -1.14 2.33 8.97
C PHE A 114 -2.16 2.24 10.13
N GLY A 115 -2.80 3.33 10.52
CA GLY A 115 -3.66 3.34 11.70
C GLY A 115 -2.88 3.62 13.00
N ASN A 116 -3.59 3.81 14.11
CA ASN A 116 -3.04 4.07 15.44
C ASN A 116 -2.01 5.23 15.53
N GLY A 117 -2.07 6.17 14.59
CA GLY A 117 -1.10 7.27 14.52
C GLY A 117 0.22 6.88 13.83
N TYR A 118 0.37 5.66 13.30
CA TYR A 118 1.60 5.21 12.63
C TYR A 118 1.63 5.64 11.17
N TYR A 119 2.60 6.47 10.83
CA TYR A 119 2.91 6.91 9.48
C TYR A 119 4.25 6.29 9.02
N GLY A 120 4.21 5.60 7.90
CA GLY A 120 5.36 4.88 7.37
C GLY A 120 5.61 3.52 8.02
N VAL A 121 6.35 2.70 7.28
CA VAL A 121 6.59 1.29 7.60
C VAL A 121 7.38 1.11 8.90
N LYS A 122 8.26 2.06 9.26
CA LYS A 122 9.07 1.95 10.49
C LYS A 122 8.20 2.06 11.74
N GLU A 123 7.33 3.04 11.80
CA GLU A 123 6.41 3.20 12.92
C GLU A 123 5.44 2.03 13.02
N ALA A 124 4.93 1.56 11.88
CA ALA A 124 4.04 0.40 11.84
C ALA A 124 4.73 -0.88 12.32
N CYS A 125 5.97 -1.16 11.89
CA CYS A 125 6.75 -2.31 12.36
C CYS A 125 7.03 -2.24 13.85
N ASN A 126 7.47 -1.09 14.34
CA ASN A 126 7.75 -0.90 15.75
C ASN A 126 6.47 -1.05 16.60
N GLY A 127 5.37 -0.40 16.15
CA GLY A 127 4.14 -0.35 16.92
C GLY A 127 3.34 -1.64 16.92
N TYR A 128 3.26 -2.35 15.79
CA TYR A 128 2.48 -3.58 15.68
C TYR A 128 3.29 -4.86 15.94
N LEU A 129 4.58 -4.86 15.61
CA LEU A 129 5.40 -6.08 15.59
C LEU A 129 6.55 -6.05 16.61
N ASN A 130 6.88 -4.87 17.14
CA ASN A 130 8.09 -4.65 17.96
C ASN A 130 9.36 -5.15 17.23
N LYS A 131 9.47 -4.86 15.92
CA LYS A 131 10.56 -5.29 15.03
C LYS A 131 11.09 -4.10 14.21
N ASP A 132 12.35 -4.18 13.81
CA ASP A 132 12.89 -3.33 12.74
C ASP A 132 12.29 -3.75 11.39
N PRO A 133 11.99 -2.84 10.45
CA PRO A 133 11.44 -3.17 9.12
C PRO A 133 12.24 -4.21 8.33
N LYS A 134 13.56 -4.23 8.45
CA LYS A 134 14.44 -5.23 7.79
C LYS A 134 14.23 -6.66 8.30
N ASP A 135 13.73 -6.80 9.54
CA ASP A 135 13.54 -8.08 10.23
C ASP A 135 12.12 -8.64 10.09
N MET A 136 11.28 -8.00 9.25
CA MET A 136 9.95 -8.52 8.93
C MET A 136 10.05 -9.94 8.37
N THR A 137 9.16 -10.81 8.82
CA THR A 137 8.92 -12.10 8.16
C THR A 137 7.96 -11.90 6.97
N LEU A 138 7.81 -12.92 6.13
CA LEU A 138 6.81 -12.89 5.05
C LEU A 138 5.38 -12.74 5.60
N TYR A 139 5.10 -13.34 6.77
CA TYR A 139 3.83 -13.16 7.47
C TYR A 139 3.60 -11.70 7.87
N ASP A 140 4.58 -11.08 8.54
CA ASP A 140 4.52 -9.67 8.94
C ASP A 140 4.30 -8.75 7.73
N ALA A 141 5.02 -9.01 6.65
CA ALA A 141 4.97 -8.23 5.42
C ALA A 141 3.61 -8.27 4.74
N THR A 142 2.99 -9.46 4.66
CA THR A 142 1.65 -9.61 4.06
C THR A 142 0.56 -8.98 4.91
N MET A 143 0.69 -9.03 6.24
CA MET A 143 -0.20 -8.34 7.15
C MET A 143 -0.11 -6.82 6.99
N LEU A 144 1.10 -6.26 7.09
CA LEU A 144 1.31 -4.81 6.97
C LEU A 144 0.87 -4.27 5.62
N ALA A 145 1.16 -4.95 4.52
CA ALA A 145 0.72 -4.53 3.18
C ALA A 145 -0.81 -4.45 3.04
N GLY A 146 -1.57 -5.14 3.88
CA GLY A 146 -3.02 -5.12 3.88
C GLY A 146 -3.65 -3.90 4.56
N ILE A 147 -2.98 -3.32 5.55
CA ILE A 147 -3.54 -2.29 6.44
C ILE A 147 -3.91 -0.99 5.71
N PRO A 148 -3.07 -0.42 4.80
CA PRO A 148 -3.31 0.89 4.20
C PRO A 148 -4.62 1.04 3.43
N ASN A 149 -5.22 -0.05 2.99
CA ASN A 149 -6.50 -0.03 2.27
C ASN A 149 -7.65 0.58 3.11
N ALA A 150 -7.69 0.30 4.41
CA ALA A 150 -8.60 0.91 5.37
C ALA A 150 -7.99 0.81 6.79
N PRO A 151 -7.07 1.70 7.17
CA PRO A 151 -6.28 1.58 8.41
C PRO A 151 -7.13 1.54 9.68
N SER A 152 -8.24 2.28 9.72
CA SER A 152 -9.20 2.26 10.83
C SER A 152 -9.97 0.94 10.98
N VAL A 153 -9.94 0.08 9.96
CA VAL A 153 -10.63 -1.22 9.94
C VAL A 153 -9.65 -2.38 10.07
N TYR A 154 -8.50 -2.29 9.38
CA TYR A 154 -7.54 -3.38 9.25
C TYR A 154 -6.33 -3.27 10.18
N ALA A 155 -6.25 -2.28 11.07
CA ALA A 155 -5.22 -2.25 12.10
C ALA A 155 -5.39 -3.43 13.06
N PRO A 156 -4.33 -4.20 13.37
CA PRO A 156 -4.41 -5.42 14.20
C PRO A 156 -4.98 -5.19 15.58
N THR A 157 -4.77 -4.00 16.13
CA THR A 157 -5.27 -3.56 17.44
C THR A 157 -6.76 -3.20 17.44
N VAL A 158 -7.35 -3.01 16.25
CA VAL A 158 -8.77 -2.63 16.09
C VAL A 158 -9.62 -3.87 15.85
N ASN A 159 -9.25 -4.67 14.85
CA ASN A 159 -10.00 -5.87 14.49
C ASN A 159 -9.07 -6.95 13.91
N PRO A 160 -8.51 -7.83 14.76
CA PRO A 160 -7.59 -8.89 14.33
C PRO A 160 -8.17 -9.80 13.24
N ASP A 161 -9.45 -10.16 13.32
CA ASP A 161 -10.09 -11.05 12.35
C ASP A 161 -10.19 -10.42 10.96
N LEU A 162 -10.53 -9.12 10.91
CA LEU A 162 -10.56 -8.39 9.63
C LEU A 162 -9.15 -8.15 9.09
N THR A 163 -8.17 -7.93 9.97
CA THR A 163 -6.75 -7.85 9.59
C THR A 163 -6.33 -9.14 8.90
N ARG A 164 -6.63 -10.30 9.51
CA ARG A 164 -6.34 -11.62 8.96
C ARG A 164 -7.04 -11.85 7.62
N SER A 165 -8.34 -11.58 7.55
CA SER A 165 -9.08 -11.69 6.28
C SER A 165 -8.51 -10.80 5.17
N ARG A 166 -7.99 -9.63 5.51
CA ARG A 166 -7.31 -8.73 4.57
C ARG A 166 -5.94 -9.26 4.17
N GLN A 167 -5.16 -9.80 5.12
CA GLN A 167 -3.88 -10.45 4.87
C GLN A 167 -4.01 -11.62 3.89
N GLU A 168 -5.03 -12.46 4.04
CA GLU A 168 -5.32 -13.55 3.09
C GLU A 168 -5.53 -13.03 1.67
N LYS A 169 -6.20 -11.88 1.49
CA LYS A 169 -6.34 -11.23 0.17
C LYS A 169 -5.00 -10.74 -0.40
N VAL A 170 -4.09 -10.27 0.46
CA VAL A 170 -2.73 -9.91 0.05
C VAL A 170 -1.99 -11.15 -0.44
N ILE A 171 -2.00 -12.23 0.35
CA ILE A 171 -1.38 -13.52 0.00
C ILE A 171 -1.92 -14.05 -1.33
N GLN A 172 -3.25 -14.06 -1.50
CA GLN A 172 -3.89 -14.48 -2.75
C GLN A 172 -3.49 -13.60 -3.94
N SER A 173 -3.32 -12.28 -3.72
CA SER A 173 -2.83 -11.37 -4.75
C SER A 173 -1.38 -11.68 -5.13
N MET A 174 -0.53 -11.98 -4.15
CA MET A 174 0.85 -12.38 -4.39
C MET A 174 0.94 -13.68 -5.20
N VAL A 175 0.12 -14.69 -4.91
CA VAL A 175 0.03 -15.91 -5.71
C VAL A 175 -0.44 -15.61 -7.11
N LYS A 176 -1.52 -14.86 -7.25
CA LYS A 176 -2.12 -14.49 -8.55
C LYS A 176 -1.14 -13.79 -9.48
N TYR A 177 -0.25 -12.96 -8.94
CA TYR A 177 0.72 -12.19 -9.72
C TYR A 177 2.14 -12.80 -9.74
N GLY A 178 2.30 -14.03 -9.21
CA GLY A 178 3.51 -14.82 -9.33
C GLY A 178 4.63 -14.44 -8.37
N TYR A 179 4.31 -13.76 -7.26
CA TYR A 179 5.24 -13.42 -6.19
C TYR A 179 5.37 -14.49 -5.11
N LEU A 180 4.39 -15.40 -5.01
CA LEU A 180 4.39 -16.59 -4.14
C LEU A 180 3.85 -17.79 -4.92
N SER A 181 4.34 -18.97 -4.58
CA SER A 181 3.69 -20.22 -4.97
C SER A 181 2.45 -20.49 -4.10
N GLN A 182 1.56 -21.35 -4.58
CA GLN A 182 0.39 -21.77 -3.78
C GLN A 182 0.82 -22.50 -2.51
N GLU A 183 1.88 -23.33 -2.57
CA GLU A 183 2.40 -24.05 -1.42
C GLU A 183 2.92 -23.12 -0.31
N GLU A 184 3.62 -22.05 -0.67
CA GLU A 184 4.06 -21.02 0.29
C GLU A 184 2.88 -20.28 0.91
N ALA A 185 1.88 -19.95 0.12
CA ALA A 185 0.67 -19.30 0.59
C ALA A 185 -0.10 -20.19 1.58
N ASP A 186 -0.28 -21.46 1.26
CA ASP A 186 -0.96 -22.43 2.14
C ASP A 186 -0.25 -22.58 3.48
N LYS A 187 1.10 -22.64 3.47
CA LYS A 187 1.91 -22.67 4.70
C LYS A 187 1.73 -21.41 5.56
N LEU A 188 1.63 -20.22 4.95
CA LEU A 188 1.41 -18.99 5.68
C LEU A 188 0.04 -18.95 6.36
N ILE A 189 -0.99 -19.47 5.70
CA ILE A 189 -2.35 -19.48 6.22
C ILE A 189 -2.51 -20.53 7.33
N LEU A 190 -1.86 -21.68 7.20
CA LEU A 190 -1.96 -22.80 8.15
C LEU A 190 -1.14 -22.60 9.44
N ASN A 191 0.00 -21.91 9.37
CA ASN A 191 0.88 -21.73 10.54
C ASN A 191 0.34 -20.72 11.57
N ASP A 192 -0.83 -20.18 11.36
CA ASP A 192 -1.49 -19.19 12.21
C ASP A 192 -2.64 -19.80 13.03
N ASN A 193 -2.79 -21.12 13.01
CA ASN A 193 -3.66 -21.94 13.87
C ASN A 193 -2.80 -22.68 14.89
#